data_052864b344332c1cba403e96ad480a27
#
_entry.id   052864b344332c1cba403e96ad480a27
#
_cell.length_a   1.000
_cell.length_b   1.000
_cell.length_c   1.000
_cell.angle_alpha   90.00
_cell.angle_beta   90.00
_cell.angle_gamma   90.00
#
_symmetry.space_group_name_H-M   'P 1'
#
loop_
_entity.id
_entity.type
_entity.pdbx_description
1 polymer ?
#
loop_
_entity_poly.entity_id
_entity_poly.type
_entity_poly.pdbx_seq_one_letter_code
_entity_poly.pdbx_strand_id
1 'polypeptide(L)'
;MESIILPSPDLHDVIGKNLQDVPDKSNGTLNRSRLASFSTTRDSSISWGRRHHHGSWLHSLGCASIMTLCPLIVIFYWIALSRFDGSLTSTYKTMAMMGPVNFLWQHAPRGNMRTNVGYGAWLLFQGILYQFLPTKLSSGQLTPAGHLLKYRTNGLSAWIVTHALFLISSCCGLLDPAILAKHWQALLISVNVYGFLLSGFAYLKAHLSPTHEGDRKFSGSILYDLYMGIELNPRFGKYFDFKLFHNGRPGIIAWTLIDMSFIAYQYQIHGYITNSILLSTFLHILYVVDFFINEDWYLRTIDICHDHFGFYLAWGSMVWLPSMYTLQTQYLSINPHSLSPLAAMTIFALGVSGYVLFRSVNHQKDLARRTKGKCQLWGAPADVLRVTYRTKDGKEHESILLCSGWWGLARHVNYLGDLILSYSMCAACGTNNLLPWTYAIFMTILLIHRCWRDEERCSKKYGKGWETYCQKVKWVIVPGIY
;
A
#
# COMPACT_ATOMS: atom_id res chain seq x y z
N MET A 1 -20.98 -12.14 25.73
CA MET A 1 -19.69 -12.53 26.33
C MET A 1 -18.80 -11.31 26.23
N GLU A 2 -18.70 -10.59 27.33
CA GLU A 2 -17.92 -9.36 27.47
C GLU A 2 -16.43 -9.69 27.43
N SER A 3 -15.71 -9.16 26.45
CA SER A 3 -14.25 -9.19 26.45
C SER A 3 -13.73 -7.91 27.09
N ILE A 4 -13.19 -8.06 28.27
CA ILE A 4 -12.50 -7.05 29.07
C ILE A 4 -11.36 -6.44 28.24
N ILE A 5 -11.50 -5.17 27.89
CA ILE A 5 -10.45 -4.34 27.31
C ILE A 5 -9.59 -3.86 28.49
N LEU A 6 -8.43 -4.49 28.70
CA LEU A 6 -7.40 -3.93 29.58
C LEU A 6 -6.65 -2.82 28.84
N PRO A 7 -6.45 -1.66 29.46
CA PRO A 7 -5.70 -0.56 28.86
C PRO A 7 -4.21 -0.92 28.71
N SER A 8 -3.61 -0.53 27.59
CA SER A 8 -2.17 -0.63 27.37
C SER A 8 -1.42 0.21 28.40
N PRO A 9 -0.35 -0.30 29.02
CA PRO A 9 0.46 0.54 29.91
C PRO A 9 1.10 1.67 29.12
N ASP A 10 0.86 2.89 29.55
CA ASP A 10 1.42 4.11 28.99
C ASP A 10 2.95 4.10 29.08
N LEU A 11 3.59 4.34 27.96
CA LEU A 11 5.04 4.49 27.81
C LEU A 11 5.57 5.77 28.49
N HIS A 12 4.73 6.49 29.24
CA HIS A 12 5.08 7.72 29.94
C HIS A 12 5.94 7.52 31.19
N ASP A 13 5.93 6.32 31.78
CA ASP A 13 6.66 6.10 33.06
C ASP A 13 8.17 5.77 32.91
N VAL A 14 8.68 5.65 31.69
CA VAL A 14 10.11 5.36 31.47
C VAL A 14 10.94 6.59 31.10
N ILE A 15 10.31 7.71 30.75
CA ILE A 15 11.00 8.95 30.35
C ILE A 15 11.06 9.99 31.49
N GLY A 16 10.36 9.78 32.59
CA GLY A 16 10.17 10.75 33.67
C GLY A 16 11.28 10.81 34.75
N LYS A 17 12.32 10.00 34.69
CA LYS A 17 13.30 9.89 35.82
C LYS A 17 14.73 10.33 35.53
N ASN A 18 15.06 11.00 34.44
CA ASN A 18 16.43 11.48 34.19
C ASN A 18 16.53 12.91 33.67
N LEU A 19 15.76 13.84 34.26
CA LEU A 19 15.92 15.28 34.00
C LEU A 19 15.69 16.09 35.29
N GLN A 20 16.51 15.86 36.28
CA GLN A 20 16.79 16.82 37.36
C GLN A 20 18.27 16.69 37.74
N ASP A 21 18.93 17.85 37.78
CA ASP A 21 20.31 18.13 38.21
C ASP A 21 21.33 18.38 37.07
N VAL A 22 21.31 19.61 36.56
CA VAL A 22 22.51 20.34 36.13
C VAL A 22 22.38 21.80 36.57
N PRO A 23 23.26 22.36 37.39
CA PRO A 23 23.21 23.75 37.85
C PRO A 23 23.72 24.74 36.80
N ASP A 24 23.00 25.85 36.71
CA ASP A 24 23.33 27.06 35.97
C ASP A 24 24.60 27.74 36.58
N LYS A 25 25.61 28.00 35.76
CA LYS A 25 26.64 29.05 36.06
C LYS A 25 27.33 29.60 34.82
N SER A 26 27.03 30.83 34.54
CA SER A 26 27.91 31.98 34.21
C SER A 26 28.68 32.06 32.90
N ASN A 27 28.33 33.10 32.17
CA ASN A 27 29.17 34.08 31.42
C ASN A 27 30.62 33.68 31.05
N GLY A 28 30.87 33.66 29.76
CA GLY A 28 32.22 33.67 29.19
C GLY A 28 32.22 33.99 27.70
N THR A 29 32.75 35.13 27.37
CA THR A 29 33.01 35.78 26.09
C THR A 29 33.29 34.87 24.91
N LEU A 30 32.57 35.09 23.81
CA LEU A 30 32.75 34.50 22.50
C LEU A 30 34.15 34.76 21.91
N ASN A 31 34.92 33.73 21.70
CA ASN A 31 36.13 33.77 20.88
C ASN A 31 35.82 33.12 19.50
N ARG A 32 35.84 33.94 18.46
CA ARG A 32 35.40 33.67 17.08
C ARG A 32 36.39 32.85 16.22
N SER A 33 37.27 32.07 16.82
CA SER A 33 38.36 31.37 16.09
C SER A 33 38.41 29.85 16.29
N ARG A 34 37.28 29.19 16.59
CA ARG A 34 37.20 27.69 16.64
C ARG A 34 36.06 27.09 15.83
N LEU A 35 35.82 27.63 14.64
CA LEU A 35 34.80 27.11 13.68
C LEU A 35 35.42 26.31 12.51
N ALA A 36 36.60 25.70 12.75
CA ALA A 36 37.25 24.90 11.71
C ALA A 36 37.96 23.68 12.31
N SER A 37 37.22 22.80 12.92
CA SER A 37 37.61 21.39 13.12
C SER A 37 36.46 20.59 13.76
N PHE A 38 35.28 20.60 13.18
CA PHE A 38 34.39 19.47 13.39
C PHE A 38 34.87 18.35 12.45
N SER A 39 35.70 17.50 13.06
CA SER A 39 36.14 16.24 12.46
C SER A 39 34.95 15.54 11.83
N THR A 40 35.11 15.18 10.59
CA THR A 40 34.38 14.12 9.91
C THR A 40 34.43 12.84 10.76
N THR A 41 33.61 12.74 11.79
CA THR A 41 33.24 11.45 12.36
C THR A 41 32.64 10.67 11.19
N ARG A 42 33.30 9.60 10.82
CA ARG A 42 32.84 8.59 9.85
C ARG A 42 31.35 8.38 10.11
N ASP A 43 30.55 8.86 9.20
CA ASP A 43 29.12 8.60 9.11
C ASP A 43 29.01 7.08 9.07
N SER A 44 28.63 6.46 10.17
CA SER A 44 28.36 5.05 10.21
C SER A 44 27.04 4.88 9.43
N SER A 45 27.18 4.85 8.10
CA SER A 45 26.08 4.72 7.19
C SER A 45 25.36 3.42 7.53
N ILE A 46 24.20 3.54 8.19
CA ILE A 46 23.36 2.36 8.37
C ILE A 46 23.04 1.83 6.98
N SER A 47 23.27 0.55 6.80
CA SER A 47 23.11 -0.14 5.52
C SER A 47 21.63 -0.45 5.21
N TRP A 48 20.75 -0.42 6.21
CA TRP A 48 19.30 -0.66 6.01
C TRP A 48 18.54 0.63 5.70
N GLY A 49 17.43 0.53 5.01
CA GLY A 49 16.66 1.60 4.41
C GLY A 49 16.56 1.39 2.90
N ARG A 50 16.06 2.38 2.16
CA ARG A 50 15.96 2.32 0.70
C ARG A 50 17.29 1.86 0.06
N ARG A 51 17.22 1.00 -0.97
CA ARG A 51 18.40 0.54 -1.72
C ARG A 51 19.25 1.72 -2.21
N HIS A 52 20.56 1.66 -1.93
CA HIS A 52 21.55 2.45 -2.64
C HIS A 52 21.90 1.74 -3.94
N HIS A 53 21.37 2.21 -5.05
CA HIS A 53 21.97 1.93 -6.34
C HIS A 53 22.78 3.14 -6.72
N HIS A 54 24.10 3.03 -6.67
CA HIS A 54 24.96 3.98 -7.34
C HIS A 54 24.60 3.93 -8.82
N GLY A 55 24.04 5.02 -9.31
CA GLY A 55 23.66 5.42 -10.64
C GLY A 55 23.95 4.52 -11.85
N SER A 56 23.60 3.23 -11.82
CA SER A 56 23.62 2.44 -13.03
C SER A 56 22.55 3.00 -13.97
N TRP A 57 22.96 3.38 -15.17
CA TRP A 57 22.05 3.85 -16.23
C TRP A 57 20.93 2.82 -16.52
N LEU A 58 21.19 1.51 -16.33
CA LEU A 58 20.20 0.45 -16.48
C LEU A 58 19.04 0.58 -15.45
N HIS A 59 19.33 0.94 -14.21
CA HIS A 59 18.27 1.16 -13.22
C HIS A 59 17.44 2.40 -13.55
N SER A 60 18.09 3.47 -14.05
CA SER A 60 17.39 4.67 -14.49
C SER A 60 16.49 4.39 -15.69
N LEU A 61 16.97 3.60 -16.66
CA LEU A 61 16.18 3.15 -17.80
C LEU A 61 15.02 2.26 -17.37
N GLY A 62 15.24 1.32 -16.44
CA GLY A 62 14.17 0.50 -15.87
C GLY A 62 13.08 1.33 -15.20
N CYS A 63 13.46 2.34 -14.40
CA CYS A 63 12.50 3.26 -13.79
C CYS A 63 11.71 4.05 -14.85
N ALA A 64 12.38 4.60 -15.85
CA ALA A 64 11.73 5.33 -16.94
C ALA A 64 10.77 4.42 -17.72
N SER A 65 11.16 3.17 -17.97
CA SER A 65 10.31 2.18 -18.64
C SER A 65 9.05 1.89 -17.83
N ILE A 66 9.15 1.67 -16.53
CA ILE A 66 7.99 1.43 -15.66
C ILE A 66 7.08 2.67 -15.60
N MET A 67 7.65 3.87 -15.43
CA MET A 67 6.88 5.12 -15.40
C MET A 67 6.14 5.39 -16.72
N THR A 68 6.61 4.85 -17.84
CA THR A 68 5.96 4.98 -19.16
C THR A 68 4.99 3.84 -19.43
N LEU A 69 5.40 2.59 -19.17
CA LEU A 69 4.60 1.42 -19.53
C LEU A 69 3.40 1.20 -18.62
N CYS A 70 3.51 1.45 -17.30
CA CYS A 70 2.39 1.23 -16.41
C CYS A 70 1.16 2.09 -16.75
N PRO A 71 1.27 3.41 -17.02
CA PRO A 71 0.15 4.21 -17.52
C PRO A 71 -0.43 3.70 -18.84
N LEU A 72 0.42 3.25 -19.76
CA LEU A 72 -0.02 2.69 -21.05
C LEU A 72 -0.75 1.35 -20.86
N ILE A 73 -0.33 0.50 -19.92
CA ILE A 73 -1.02 -0.75 -19.57
C ILE A 73 -2.43 -0.45 -19.04
N VAL A 74 -2.57 0.52 -18.13
CA VAL A 74 -3.87 0.91 -17.59
C VAL A 74 -4.79 1.44 -18.69
N ILE A 75 -4.27 2.25 -19.62
CA ILE A 75 -5.01 2.74 -20.79
C ILE A 75 -5.39 1.56 -21.71
N PHE A 76 -4.46 0.67 -21.99
CA PHE A 76 -4.70 -0.51 -22.82
C PHE A 76 -5.78 -1.43 -22.24
N TYR A 77 -5.80 -1.65 -20.93
CA TYR A 77 -6.84 -2.45 -20.27
C TYR A 77 -8.20 -1.76 -20.32
N TRP A 78 -8.24 -0.43 -20.15
CA TRP A 78 -9.47 0.31 -20.35
C TRP A 78 -10.00 0.19 -21.79
N ILE A 79 -9.11 0.29 -22.79
CA ILE A 79 -9.50 0.09 -24.21
C ILE A 79 -10.02 -1.33 -24.41
N ALA A 80 -9.32 -2.36 -23.88
CA ALA A 80 -9.76 -3.74 -23.98
C ALA A 80 -11.16 -3.94 -23.41
N LEU A 81 -11.44 -3.39 -22.23
CA LEU A 81 -12.75 -3.45 -21.60
C LEU A 81 -13.82 -2.71 -22.40
N SER A 82 -13.54 -1.47 -22.80
CA SER A 82 -14.57 -0.57 -23.33
C SER A 82 -14.83 -0.73 -24.82
N ARG A 83 -13.92 -1.38 -25.60
CA ARG A 83 -13.98 -1.47 -27.06
C ARG A 83 -13.88 -2.90 -27.59
N PHE A 84 -13.43 -3.85 -26.77
CA PHE A 84 -13.13 -5.22 -27.19
C PHE A 84 -13.65 -6.26 -26.18
N ASP A 85 -14.68 -5.94 -25.41
CA ASP A 85 -15.35 -6.84 -24.46
C ASP A 85 -14.38 -7.57 -23.50
N GLY A 86 -13.28 -6.90 -23.14
CA GLY A 86 -12.23 -7.45 -22.27
C GLY A 86 -11.23 -8.38 -22.96
N SER A 87 -11.30 -8.56 -24.29
CA SER A 87 -10.39 -9.44 -25.02
C SER A 87 -9.03 -8.77 -25.27
N LEU A 88 -8.01 -9.15 -24.49
CA LEU A 88 -6.63 -8.71 -24.70
C LEU A 88 -6.09 -9.11 -26.08
N THR A 89 -6.46 -10.29 -26.56
CA THR A 89 -6.02 -10.81 -27.86
C THR A 89 -6.56 -9.97 -29.01
N SER A 90 -7.86 -9.65 -29.01
CA SER A 90 -8.48 -8.81 -30.04
C SER A 90 -7.91 -7.39 -30.02
N THR A 91 -7.73 -6.84 -28.82
CA THR A 91 -7.12 -5.52 -28.62
C THR A 91 -5.70 -5.47 -29.18
N TYR A 92 -4.86 -6.47 -28.87
CA TYR A 92 -3.48 -6.57 -29.36
C TYR A 92 -3.43 -6.73 -30.89
N LYS A 93 -4.27 -7.61 -31.47
CA LYS A 93 -4.35 -7.81 -32.94
C LYS A 93 -4.70 -6.51 -33.64
N THR A 94 -5.71 -5.78 -33.15
CA THR A 94 -6.10 -4.48 -33.73
C THR A 94 -4.99 -3.46 -33.60
N MET A 95 -4.33 -3.38 -32.44
CA MET A 95 -3.17 -2.51 -32.24
C MET A 95 -2.02 -2.83 -33.20
N ALA A 96 -1.73 -4.13 -33.42
CA ALA A 96 -0.69 -4.57 -34.35
C ALA A 96 -1.01 -4.23 -35.80
N MET A 97 -2.28 -4.35 -36.21
CA MET A 97 -2.72 -4.00 -37.59
C MET A 97 -2.71 -2.49 -37.84
N MET A 98 -3.16 -1.69 -36.88
CA MET A 98 -3.26 -0.23 -37.05
C MET A 98 -1.95 0.53 -36.77
N GLY A 99 -1.01 -0.13 -36.07
CA GLY A 99 0.13 0.49 -35.43
C GLY A 99 -0.24 1.19 -34.09
N PRO A 100 0.68 1.21 -33.11
CA PRO A 100 0.37 1.65 -31.75
C PRO A 100 -0.08 3.13 -31.67
N VAL A 101 0.49 4.00 -32.48
CA VAL A 101 0.15 5.44 -32.48
C VAL A 101 -1.28 5.68 -32.97
N ASN A 102 -1.65 5.09 -34.13
CA ASN A 102 -3.00 5.23 -34.69
C ASN A 102 -4.03 4.56 -33.79
N PHE A 103 -3.70 3.41 -33.21
CA PHE A 103 -4.55 2.71 -32.25
C PHE A 103 -4.87 3.59 -31.03
N LEU A 104 -3.85 4.17 -30.40
CA LEU A 104 -4.04 5.07 -29.26
C LEU A 104 -4.82 6.33 -29.67
N TRP A 105 -4.51 6.93 -30.83
CA TRP A 105 -5.23 8.12 -31.30
C TRP A 105 -6.75 7.89 -31.42
N GLN A 106 -7.15 6.71 -31.90
CA GLN A 106 -8.56 6.38 -32.13
C GLN A 106 -9.27 5.90 -30.85
N HIS A 107 -8.58 5.15 -29.99
CA HIS A 107 -9.22 4.42 -28.91
C HIS A 107 -8.89 4.94 -27.50
N ALA A 108 -7.87 5.81 -27.34
CA ALA A 108 -7.46 6.30 -26.01
C ALA A 108 -8.60 7.02 -25.27
N PRO A 109 -8.66 6.88 -23.95
CA PRO A 109 -9.64 7.59 -23.14
C PRO A 109 -9.44 9.10 -23.25
N ARG A 110 -10.55 9.85 -23.20
CA ARG A 110 -10.54 11.31 -23.26
C ARG A 110 -10.97 11.88 -21.92
N GLY A 111 -10.19 12.82 -21.40
CA GLY A 111 -10.52 13.60 -20.21
C GLY A 111 -11.54 14.70 -20.49
N ASN A 112 -12.17 15.21 -19.45
CA ASN A 112 -12.97 16.43 -19.51
C ASN A 112 -12.83 17.24 -18.21
N MET A 113 -13.05 18.53 -18.31
CA MET A 113 -12.87 19.48 -17.18
C MET A 113 -13.80 19.19 -16.02
N ARG A 114 -15.04 18.79 -16.29
CA ARG A 114 -16.02 18.46 -15.24
C ARG A 114 -15.53 17.34 -14.33
N THR A 115 -14.96 16.27 -14.92
CA THR A 115 -14.40 15.14 -14.18
C THR A 115 -13.13 15.54 -13.43
N ASN A 116 -12.27 16.40 -14.01
CA ASN A 116 -11.09 16.91 -13.30
C ASN A 116 -11.47 17.67 -12.03
N VAL A 117 -12.48 18.56 -12.13
CA VAL A 117 -13.02 19.30 -10.96
C VAL A 117 -13.65 18.35 -9.94
N GLY A 118 -14.45 17.37 -10.40
CA GLY A 118 -15.04 16.33 -9.54
C GLY A 118 -13.98 15.51 -8.80
N TYR A 119 -12.90 15.12 -9.50
CA TYR A 119 -11.79 14.41 -8.87
C TYR A 119 -11.02 15.29 -7.87
N GLY A 120 -10.82 16.57 -8.17
CA GLY A 120 -10.25 17.54 -7.22
C GLY A 120 -11.13 17.69 -5.96
N ALA A 121 -12.45 17.76 -6.12
CA ALA A 121 -13.41 17.80 -5.01
C ALA A 121 -13.35 16.50 -4.18
N TRP A 122 -13.20 15.34 -4.81
CA TRP A 122 -12.98 14.06 -4.14
C TRP A 122 -11.72 14.08 -3.25
N LEU A 123 -10.59 14.54 -3.78
CA LEU A 123 -9.34 14.64 -3.03
C LEU A 123 -9.46 15.59 -1.84
N LEU A 124 -10.08 16.74 -2.06
CA LEU A 124 -10.35 17.72 -0.99
C LEU A 124 -11.24 17.12 0.09
N PHE A 125 -12.33 16.45 -0.30
CA PHE A 125 -13.24 15.79 0.63
C PHE A 125 -12.50 14.73 1.48
N GLN A 126 -11.72 13.86 0.88
CA GLN A 126 -10.93 12.88 1.63
C GLN A 126 -9.87 13.54 2.52
N GLY A 127 -9.28 14.65 2.09
CA GLY A 127 -8.35 15.45 2.90
C GLY A 127 -9.02 16.06 4.12
N ILE A 128 -10.25 16.58 3.97
CA ILE A 128 -11.08 17.09 5.08
C ILE A 128 -11.40 15.97 6.07
N LEU A 129 -11.86 14.81 5.59
CA LEU A 129 -12.14 13.67 6.46
C LEU A 129 -10.88 13.19 7.21
N TYR A 130 -9.73 13.10 6.52
CA TYR A 130 -8.45 12.71 7.13
C TYR A 130 -8.04 13.69 8.25
N GLN A 131 -8.24 14.98 8.03
CA GLN A 131 -7.78 16.02 8.96
C GLN A 131 -8.75 16.23 10.13
N PHE A 132 -10.06 16.13 9.92
CA PHE A 132 -11.06 16.61 10.89
C PHE A 132 -11.86 15.49 11.57
N LEU A 133 -11.95 14.27 10.99
CA LEU A 133 -12.62 13.19 11.71
C LEU A 133 -11.89 12.81 13.00
N PRO A 134 -12.63 12.44 14.05
CA PRO A 134 -12.05 11.91 15.28
C PRO A 134 -11.07 10.79 14.98
N THR A 135 -9.93 10.77 15.67
CA THR A 135 -8.87 9.82 15.38
C THR A 135 -8.11 9.39 16.63
N LYS A 136 -7.70 8.12 16.63
CA LYS A 136 -6.62 7.63 17.48
C LYS A 136 -5.28 8.00 16.82
N LEU A 137 -4.32 8.48 17.59
CA LEU A 137 -2.96 8.68 17.12
C LEU A 137 -2.17 7.39 17.32
N SER A 138 -1.77 6.75 16.23
CA SER A 138 -0.95 5.54 16.25
C SER A 138 0.51 5.87 15.96
N SER A 139 1.43 5.14 16.59
CA SER A 139 2.87 5.30 16.35
C SER A 139 3.33 4.38 15.22
N GLY A 140 4.10 4.91 14.29
CA GLY A 140 4.83 4.11 13.30
C GLY A 140 6.01 3.35 13.90
N GLN A 141 6.86 2.83 13.04
CA GLN A 141 8.17 2.30 13.44
C GLN A 141 9.21 3.42 13.48
N LEU A 142 10.30 3.21 14.21
CA LEU A 142 11.44 4.10 14.13
C LEU A 142 11.97 4.17 12.69
N THR A 143 12.14 5.41 12.22
CA THR A 143 12.79 5.64 10.92
C THR A 143 14.29 5.34 11.00
N PRO A 144 14.99 5.22 9.87
CA PRO A 144 16.44 5.10 9.85
C PRO A 144 17.17 6.22 10.62
N ALA A 145 16.64 7.44 10.64
CA ALA A 145 17.20 8.57 11.38
C ALA A 145 16.81 8.59 12.87
N GLY A 146 15.97 7.64 13.33
CA GLY A 146 15.57 7.52 14.75
C GLY A 146 14.27 8.25 15.10
N HIS A 147 13.51 8.78 14.13
CA HIS A 147 12.24 9.45 14.40
C HIS A 147 11.12 8.46 14.65
N LEU A 148 10.32 8.67 15.70
CA LEU A 148 9.08 7.94 15.98
C LEU A 148 7.87 8.81 15.58
N LEU A 149 7.33 8.55 14.41
CA LEU A 149 6.28 9.37 13.83
C LEU A 149 4.89 8.95 14.32
N LYS A 150 4.02 9.94 14.58
CA LYS A 150 2.59 9.74 14.92
C LYS A 150 1.74 9.92 13.66
N TYR A 151 0.69 9.11 13.55
CA TYR A 151 -0.21 9.05 12.39
C TYR A 151 -1.67 9.08 12.82
N ARG A 152 -2.53 9.71 12.00
CA ARG A 152 -3.98 9.65 12.15
C ARG A 152 -4.51 8.37 11.54
N THR A 153 -5.12 7.51 12.36
CA THR A 153 -5.71 6.23 11.95
C THR A 153 -7.23 6.30 12.03
N ASN A 154 -7.85 7.08 11.15
CA ASN A 154 -9.30 7.29 11.05
C ASN A 154 -9.90 6.79 9.73
N GLY A 155 -9.22 5.88 9.05
CA GLY A 155 -9.60 5.39 7.73
C GLY A 155 -10.95 4.69 7.73
N LEU A 156 -11.27 3.90 8.75
CA LEU A 156 -12.56 3.23 8.86
C LEU A 156 -13.71 4.24 8.95
N SER A 157 -13.56 5.29 9.77
CA SER A 157 -14.57 6.37 9.88
C SER A 157 -14.73 7.13 8.56
N ALA A 158 -13.62 7.41 7.85
CA ALA A 158 -13.66 8.05 6.54
C ALA A 158 -14.36 7.16 5.50
N TRP A 159 -14.08 5.86 5.51
CA TRP A 159 -14.74 4.87 4.64
C TRP A 159 -16.25 4.82 4.92
N ILE A 160 -16.67 4.69 6.19
CA ILE A 160 -18.10 4.64 6.59
C ILE A 160 -18.83 5.92 6.14
N VAL A 161 -18.28 7.10 6.47
CA VAL A 161 -18.90 8.39 6.11
C VAL A 161 -19.05 8.52 4.59
N THR A 162 -18.02 8.15 3.84
CA THR A 162 -18.00 8.24 2.39
C THR A 162 -19.05 7.32 1.76
N HIS A 163 -19.11 6.05 2.19
CA HIS A 163 -20.08 5.08 1.65
C HIS A 163 -21.52 5.40 2.08
N ALA A 164 -21.73 5.86 3.31
CA ALA A 164 -23.04 6.31 3.77
C ALA A 164 -23.54 7.49 2.94
N LEU A 165 -22.71 8.49 2.70
CA LEU A 165 -23.07 9.64 1.85
C LEU A 165 -23.37 9.20 0.40
N PHE A 166 -22.57 8.31 -0.17
CA PHE A 166 -22.81 7.77 -1.51
C PHE A 166 -24.15 7.03 -1.58
N LEU A 167 -24.44 6.14 -0.64
CA LEU A 167 -25.68 5.38 -0.59
C LEU A 167 -26.90 6.27 -0.36
N ILE A 168 -26.86 7.16 0.62
CA ILE A 168 -27.96 8.09 0.94
C ILE A 168 -28.24 8.97 -0.27
N SER A 169 -27.22 9.56 -0.89
CA SER A 169 -27.39 10.41 -2.07
C SER A 169 -27.98 9.64 -3.26
N SER A 170 -27.58 8.38 -3.44
CA SER A 170 -28.12 7.50 -4.47
C SER A 170 -29.59 7.12 -4.20
N CYS A 171 -29.92 6.74 -2.97
CA CYS A 171 -31.29 6.39 -2.58
C CYS A 171 -32.25 7.58 -2.67
N CYS A 172 -31.75 8.80 -2.38
CA CYS A 172 -32.54 10.04 -2.53
C CYS A 172 -32.64 10.53 -3.98
N GLY A 173 -32.03 9.85 -4.94
CA GLY A 173 -32.01 10.25 -6.35
C GLY A 173 -31.16 11.49 -6.66
N LEU A 174 -30.32 11.92 -5.72
CA LEU A 174 -29.42 13.06 -5.89
C LEU A 174 -28.16 12.70 -6.66
N LEU A 175 -27.77 11.43 -6.64
CA LEU A 175 -26.59 10.91 -7.30
C LEU A 175 -26.93 9.63 -8.06
N ASP A 176 -26.50 9.55 -9.32
CA ASP A 176 -26.55 8.28 -10.05
C ASP A 176 -25.55 7.29 -9.45
N PRO A 177 -25.97 6.12 -8.92
CA PRO A 177 -25.07 5.14 -8.34
C PRO A 177 -24.04 4.59 -9.34
N ALA A 178 -24.31 4.66 -10.65
CA ALA A 178 -23.36 4.26 -11.71
C ALA A 178 -22.43 5.38 -12.16
N ILE A 179 -22.38 6.51 -11.45
CA ILE A 179 -21.65 7.73 -11.88
C ILE A 179 -20.15 7.48 -12.13
N LEU A 180 -19.47 6.69 -11.28
CA LEU A 180 -18.06 6.41 -11.46
C LEU A 180 -17.82 5.54 -12.69
N ALA A 181 -18.65 4.51 -12.91
CA ALA A 181 -18.55 3.65 -14.07
C ALA A 181 -18.82 4.42 -15.37
N LYS A 182 -19.86 5.28 -15.40
CA LYS A 182 -20.20 6.11 -16.58
C LYS A 182 -19.11 7.12 -16.93
N HIS A 183 -18.41 7.66 -15.93
CA HIS A 183 -17.35 8.63 -16.14
C HIS A 183 -15.93 8.02 -16.05
N TRP A 184 -15.81 6.69 -16.00
CA TRP A 184 -14.54 5.98 -15.80
C TRP A 184 -13.46 6.38 -16.79
N GLN A 185 -13.84 6.56 -18.07
CA GLN A 185 -12.94 7.06 -19.12
C GLN A 185 -12.23 8.35 -18.73
N ALA A 186 -12.97 9.35 -18.31
CA ALA A 186 -12.43 10.66 -17.99
C ALA A 186 -11.72 10.66 -16.61
N LEU A 187 -12.24 9.89 -15.65
CA LEU A 187 -11.59 9.67 -14.36
C LEU A 187 -10.19 9.07 -14.53
N LEU A 188 -10.04 8.08 -15.43
CA LEU A 188 -8.75 7.45 -15.71
C LEU A 188 -7.69 8.48 -16.15
N ILE A 189 -8.06 9.46 -16.96
CA ILE A 189 -7.16 10.56 -17.35
C ILE A 189 -6.87 11.47 -16.15
N SER A 190 -7.91 11.86 -15.41
CA SER A 190 -7.76 12.75 -14.24
C SER A 190 -6.81 12.16 -13.20
N VAL A 191 -6.97 10.87 -12.86
CA VAL A 191 -6.11 10.21 -11.86
C VAL A 191 -4.68 10.05 -12.37
N ASN A 192 -4.47 9.76 -13.68
CA ASN A 192 -3.13 9.69 -14.27
C ASN A 192 -2.41 11.03 -14.20
N VAL A 193 -3.05 12.10 -14.62
CA VAL A 193 -2.48 13.46 -14.54
C VAL A 193 -2.13 13.79 -13.09
N TYR A 194 -3.05 13.54 -12.15
CA TYR A 194 -2.79 13.78 -10.74
C TYR A 194 -1.63 12.93 -10.20
N GLY A 195 -1.55 11.65 -10.55
CA GLY A 195 -0.47 10.76 -10.11
C GLY A 195 0.92 11.24 -10.52
N PHE A 196 1.06 11.77 -11.75
CA PHE A 196 2.31 12.38 -12.23
C PHE A 196 2.60 13.70 -11.49
N LEU A 197 1.59 14.57 -11.34
CA LEU A 197 1.74 15.84 -10.61
C LEU A 197 2.14 15.58 -9.14
N LEU A 198 1.54 14.60 -8.48
CA LEU A 198 1.87 14.21 -7.12
C LEU A 198 3.31 13.68 -7.01
N SER A 199 3.75 12.89 -7.99
CA SER A 199 5.13 12.37 -8.03
C SER A 199 6.15 13.50 -8.21
N GLY A 200 5.87 14.43 -9.11
CA GLY A 200 6.68 15.65 -9.29
C GLY A 200 6.69 16.53 -8.05
N PHE A 201 5.53 16.72 -7.41
CA PHE A 201 5.42 17.44 -6.15
C PHE A 201 6.25 16.79 -5.03
N ALA A 202 6.18 15.47 -4.87
CA ALA A 202 6.96 14.74 -3.85
C ALA A 202 8.47 14.91 -4.07
N TYR A 203 8.92 14.88 -5.34
CA TYR A 203 10.30 15.11 -5.70
C TYR A 203 10.74 16.55 -5.37
N LEU A 204 9.98 17.56 -5.78
CA LEU A 204 10.29 18.98 -5.52
C LEU A 204 10.25 19.30 -4.02
N LYS A 205 9.25 18.80 -3.28
CA LYS A 205 9.14 18.99 -1.82
C LYS A 205 10.37 18.44 -1.10
N ALA A 206 10.85 17.27 -1.50
CA ALA A 206 12.03 16.66 -0.89
C ALA A 206 13.30 17.50 -1.06
N HIS A 207 13.39 18.31 -2.11
CA HIS A 207 14.50 19.23 -2.34
C HIS A 207 14.31 20.57 -1.62
N LEU A 208 13.10 21.15 -1.69
CA LEU A 208 12.84 22.53 -1.26
C LEU A 208 12.44 22.64 0.21
N SER A 209 11.66 21.70 0.72
CA SER A 209 11.11 21.73 2.07
C SER A 209 10.93 20.32 2.64
N PRO A 210 12.01 19.59 2.92
CA PRO A 210 11.92 18.25 3.50
C PRO A 210 11.39 18.30 4.92
N THR A 211 10.61 17.27 5.30
CA THR A 211 10.09 17.14 6.67
C THR A 211 11.22 16.74 7.64
N HIS A 212 12.03 15.75 7.24
CA HIS A 212 13.14 15.22 8.04
C HIS A 212 14.35 14.99 7.13
N GLU A 213 15.37 15.83 7.24
CA GLU A 213 16.58 15.72 6.40
C GLU A 213 17.30 14.39 6.57
N GLY A 214 17.38 13.86 7.80
CA GLY A 214 18.03 12.59 8.09
C GLY A 214 17.38 11.36 7.45
N ASP A 215 16.11 11.45 7.06
CA ASP A 215 15.35 10.39 6.39
C ASP A 215 15.26 10.59 4.87
N ARG A 216 15.94 11.59 4.30
CA ARG A 216 16.12 11.73 2.86
C ARG A 216 17.18 10.75 2.35
N LYS A 217 17.03 10.30 1.11
CA LYS A 217 18.00 9.46 0.44
C LYS A 217 18.06 9.75 -1.06
N PHE A 218 19.21 10.13 -1.51
CA PHE A 218 19.53 10.43 -2.90
C PHE A 218 20.30 9.27 -3.54
N SER A 219 19.99 8.93 -4.78
CA SER A 219 20.71 7.89 -5.54
C SER A 219 21.73 8.46 -6.50
N GLY A 220 21.66 9.77 -6.77
CA GLY A 220 22.43 10.43 -7.83
C GLY A 220 21.78 10.32 -9.21
N SER A 221 20.63 9.63 -9.35
CA SER A 221 19.84 9.56 -10.59
C SER A 221 18.48 10.21 -10.40
N ILE A 222 18.19 11.25 -11.18
CA ILE A 222 16.88 11.95 -11.14
C ILE A 222 15.72 10.99 -11.40
N LEU A 223 15.84 10.10 -12.40
CA LEU A 223 14.78 9.15 -12.76
C LEU A 223 14.53 8.13 -11.64
N TYR A 224 15.58 7.62 -11.02
CA TYR A 224 15.44 6.70 -9.90
C TYR A 224 14.85 7.41 -8.67
N ASP A 225 15.28 8.61 -8.37
CA ASP A 225 14.79 9.40 -7.24
C ASP A 225 13.35 9.87 -7.44
N LEU A 226 12.94 10.19 -8.65
CA LEU A 226 11.54 10.47 -9.00
C LEU A 226 10.68 9.21 -8.83
N TYR A 227 11.17 8.04 -9.28
CA TYR A 227 10.45 6.77 -9.20
C TYR A 227 10.31 6.27 -7.77
N MET A 228 11.41 6.15 -7.04
CA MET A 228 11.42 5.57 -5.69
C MET A 228 11.12 6.58 -4.58
N GLY A 229 11.22 7.88 -4.85
CA GLY A 229 11.10 8.95 -3.87
C GLY A 229 12.40 9.23 -3.11
N ILE A 230 12.54 10.45 -2.62
CA ILE A 230 13.69 10.91 -1.83
C ILE A 230 13.34 10.94 -0.34
N GLU A 231 12.15 11.42 0.00
CA GLU A 231 11.67 11.58 1.37
C GLU A 231 10.91 10.34 1.84
N LEU A 232 11.23 9.82 3.03
CA LEU A 232 10.58 8.61 3.53
C LEU A 232 9.11 8.85 3.87
N ASN A 233 8.81 9.88 4.66
CA ASN A 233 7.46 10.23 5.10
C ASN A 233 7.25 11.74 4.97
N PRO A 234 6.94 12.26 3.77
CA PRO A 234 6.69 13.68 3.55
C PRO A 234 5.43 14.13 4.29
N ARG A 235 5.48 15.28 4.98
CA ARG A 235 4.39 15.82 5.79
C ARG A 235 4.14 17.29 5.55
N PHE A 236 2.89 17.71 5.83
CA PHE A 236 2.54 19.09 6.15
C PHE A 236 2.19 19.19 7.63
N GLY A 237 2.94 19.99 8.35
CA GLY A 237 2.81 20.10 9.79
C GLY A 237 3.06 18.75 10.50
N LYS A 238 2.48 18.60 11.69
CA LYS A 238 2.78 17.47 12.57
C LYS A 238 2.11 16.15 12.17
N TYR A 239 0.91 16.20 11.59
CA TYR A 239 0.03 15.04 11.46
C TYR A 239 -0.44 14.73 10.04
N PHE A 240 -0.36 15.66 9.09
CA PHE A 240 -0.75 15.38 7.72
C PHE A 240 0.40 14.69 6.98
N ASP A 241 0.37 13.37 6.96
CA ASP A 241 1.36 12.54 6.26
C ASP A 241 0.87 12.25 4.84
N PHE A 242 1.63 12.73 3.83
CA PHE A 242 1.26 12.56 2.42
C PHE A 242 1.23 11.11 1.99
N LYS A 243 2.18 10.31 2.49
CA LYS A 243 2.27 8.91 2.11
C LYS A 243 1.10 8.11 2.67
N LEU A 244 0.79 8.26 3.97
CA LEU A 244 -0.36 7.58 4.56
C LEU A 244 -1.67 8.07 3.93
N PHE A 245 -1.81 9.37 3.68
CA PHE A 245 -3.02 9.92 3.04
C PHE A 245 -3.26 9.31 1.67
N HIS A 246 -2.29 9.39 0.75
CA HIS A 246 -2.48 8.91 -0.62
C HIS A 246 -2.58 7.38 -0.70
N ASN A 247 -1.78 6.65 0.07
CA ASN A 247 -1.84 5.19 0.06
C ASN A 247 -3.07 4.64 0.81
N GLY A 248 -3.57 5.35 1.80
CA GLY A 248 -4.59 4.85 2.74
C GLY A 248 -5.93 5.56 2.68
N ARG A 249 -6.20 6.52 1.78
CA ARG A 249 -7.49 7.22 1.70
C ARG A 249 -8.06 7.23 0.29
N PRO A 250 -7.67 8.15 -0.63
CA PRO A 250 -8.43 8.33 -1.87
C PRO A 250 -8.58 7.05 -2.70
N GLY A 251 -7.49 6.31 -2.91
CA GLY A 251 -7.50 5.12 -3.74
C GLY A 251 -8.19 3.92 -3.10
N ILE A 252 -7.88 3.60 -1.84
CA ILE A 252 -8.46 2.43 -1.14
C ILE A 252 -9.94 2.65 -0.81
N ILE A 253 -10.35 3.87 -0.43
CA ILE A 253 -11.78 4.17 -0.21
C ILE A 253 -12.54 4.11 -1.54
N ALA A 254 -11.94 4.64 -2.62
CA ALA A 254 -12.53 4.58 -3.95
C ALA A 254 -12.71 3.15 -4.45
N TRP A 255 -11.86 2.19 -4.08
CA TRP A 255 -11.95 0.81 -4.55
C TRP A 255 -13.36 0.24 -4.42
N THR A 256 -13.90 0.22 -3.21
CA THR A 256 -15.25 -0.32 -2.97
C THR A 256 -16.38 0.57 -3.48
N LEU A 257 -16.18 1.90 -3.60
CA LEU A 257 -17.14 2.78 -4.30
C LEU A 257 -17.19 2.51 -5.80
N ILE A 258 -16.05 2.25 -6.42
CA ILE A 258 -15.96 1.87 -7.83
C ILE A 258 -16.71 0.56 -8.05
N ASP A 259 -16.47 -0.46 -7.19
CA ASP A 259 -17.18 -1.73 -7.27
C ASP A 259 -18.70 -1.54 -7.19
N MET A 260 -19.19 -0.77 -6.22
CA MET A 260 -20.62 -0.48 -6.08
C MET A 260 -21.17 0.25 -7.31
N SER A 261 -20.41 1.15 -7.88
CA SER A 261 -20.82 1.88 -9.09
C SER A 261 -20.87 0.99 -10.31
N PHE A 262 -19.96 0.00 -10.45
CA PHE A 262 -20.00 -0.98 -11.52
C PHE A 262 -21.11 -2.02 -11.33
N ILE A 263 -21.51 -2.36 -10.11
CA ILE A 263 -22.72 -3.16 -9.85
C ILE A 263 -23.96 -2.41 -10.34
N ALA A 264 -24.10 -1.13 -9.97
CA ALA A 264 -25.20 -0.30 -10.43
C ALA A 264 -25.22 -0.14 -11.96
N TYR A 265 -24.05 -0.03 -12.58
CA TYR A 265 -23.89 0.02 -14.01
C TYR A 265 -24.31 -1.28 -14.68
N GLN A 266 -23.93 -2.46 -14.15
CA GLN A 266 -24.41 -3.76 -14.64
C GLN A 266 -25.95 -3.82 -14.63
N TYR A 267 -26.58 -3.40 -13.54
CA TYR A 267 -28.04 -3.35 -13.46
C TYR A 267 -28.67 -2.42 -14.50
N GLN A 268 -28.08 -1.23 -14.72
CA GLN A 268 -28.62 -0.26 -15.67
C GLN A 268 -28.54 -0.73 -17.13
N ILE A 269 -27.51 -1.50 -17.51
CA ILE A 269 -27.32 -1.95 -18.88
C ILE A 269 -27.94 -3.31 -19.17
N HIS A 270 -28.06 -4.19 -18.18
CA HIS A 270 -28.54 -5.57 -18.37
C HIS A 270 -29.89 -5.84 -17.69
N GLY A 271 -30.36 -4.99 -16.77
CA GLY A 271 -31.60 -5.19 -16.03
C GLY A 271 -31.49 -6.17 -14.86
N TYR A 272 -30.32 -6.76 -14.62
CA TYR A 272 -30.05 -7.71 -13.51
C TYR A 272 -28.63 -7.58 -12.98
N ILE A 273 -28.40 -8.17 -11.79
CA ILE A 273 -27.09 -8.24 -11.14
C ILE A 273 -26.72 -9.71 -11.01
N THR A 274 -25.49 -10.09 -11.38
CA THR A 274 -24.99 -11.46 -11.26
C THR A 274 -24.42 -11.76 -9.87
N ASN A 275 -24.47 -13.02 -9.46
CA ASN A 275 -23.84 -13.47 -8.23
C ASN A 275 -22.30 -13.35 -8.24
N SER A 276 -21.67 -13.43 -9.42
CA SER A 276 -20.23 -13.28 -9.61
C SER A 276 -19.73 -11.87 -9.25
N ILE A 277 -20.40 -10.79 -9.71
CA ILE A 277 -20.01 -9.43 -9.37
C ILE A 277 -20.23 -9.14 -7.88
N LEU A 278 -21.31 -9.67 -7.28
CA LEU A 278 -21.57 -9.55 -5.84
C LEU A 278 -20.52 -10.28 -5.03
N LEU A 279 -20.12 -11.50 -5.43
CA LEU A 279 -19.10 -12.28 -4.76
C LEU A 279 -17.73 -11.59 -4.82
N SER A 280 -17.32 -11.11 -5.99
CA SER A 280 -16.08 -10.37 -6.16
C SER A 280 -16.08 -9.10 -5.30
N THR A 281 -17.15 -8.31 -5.35
CA THR A 281 -17.31 -7.11 -4.51
C THR A 281 -17.28 -7.44 -3.02
N PHE A 282 -17.91 -8.52 -2.59
CA PHE A 282 -17.85 -8.95 -1.20
C PHE A 282 -16.41 -9.22 -0.73
N LEU A 283 -15.62 -9.93 -1.53
CA LEU A 283 -14.22 -10.22 -1.22
C LEU A 283 -13.36 -8.94 -1.21
N HIS A 284 -13.65 -7.97 -2.09
CA HIS A 284 -13.00 -6.66 -2.07
C HIS A 284 -13.37 -5.87 -0.80
N ILE A 285 -14.65 -5.82 -0.43
CA ILE A 285 -15.11 -5.16 0.80
C ILE A 285 -14.47 -5.79 2.03
N LEU A 286 -14.40 -7.12 2.10
CA LEU A 286 -13.74 -7.86 3.17
C LEU A 286 -12.28 -7.40 3.34
N TYR A 287 -11.53 -7.30 2.22
CA TYR A 287 -10.14 -6.85 2.20
C TYR A 287 -10.01 -5.39 2.64
N VAL A 288 -10.81 -4.49 2.06
CA VAL A 288 -10.72 -3.04 2.32
C VAL A 288 -11.15 -2.67 3.74
N VAL A 289 -12.23 -3.28 4.24
CA VAL A 289 -12.70 -3.03 5.61
C VAL A 289 -11.69 -3.56 6.63
N ASP A 290 -11.11 -4.73 6.38
CA ASP A 290 -10.05 -5.28 7.22
C ASP A 290 -8.81 -4.36 7.25
N PHE A 291 -8.41 -3.82 6.12
CA PHE A 291 -7.33 -2.85 6.05
C PHE A 291 -7.59 -1.64 6.98
N PHE A 292 -8.80 -1.11 7.01
CA PHE A 292 -9.15 0.03 7.86
C PHE A 292 -9.33 -0.32 9.34
N ILE A 293 -9.87 -1.49 9.66
CA ILE A 293 -9.94 -1.98 11.04
C ILE A 293 -8.54 -2.12 11.65
N ASN A 294 -7.58 -2.53 10.83
CA ASN A 294 -6.20 -2.78 11.23
C ASN A 294 -5.22 -1.73 10.67
N GLU A 295 -5.66 -0.50 10.49
CA GLU A 295 -4.87 0.57 9.87
C GLU A 295 -3.55 0.85 10.62
N ASP A 296 -3.51 0.68 11.95
CA ASP A 296 -2.29 0.80 12.73
C ASP A 296 -1.22 -0.25 12.36
N TRP A 297 -1.62 -1.40 11.82
CA TRP A 297 -0.69 -2.43 11.33
C TRP A 297 -0.07 -2.04 10.00
N TYR A 298 -0.82 -1.30 9.16
CA TYR A 298 -0.29 -0.76 7.91
C TYR A 298 0.94 0.14 8.14
N LEU A 299 0.98 0.85 9.27
CA LEU A 299 2.12 1.68 9.66
C LEU A 299 3.43 0.89 9.86
N ARG A 300 3.35 -0.44 9.91
CA ARG A 300 4.49 -1.35 10.08
C ARG A 300 4.87 -2.07 8.79
N THR A 301 4.14 -1.83 7.71
CA THR A 301 4.44 -2.41 6.39
C THR A 301 5.65 -1.75 5.76
N ILE A 302 6.23 -2.45 4.77
CA ILE A 302 7.38 -1.95 4.01
C ILE A 302 7.05 -0.62 3.33
N ASP A 303 5.80 -0.44 2.87
CA ASP A 303 5.34 0.76 2.19
C ASP A 303 5.46 2.02 3.07
N ILE A 304 5.16 1.91 4.37
CA ILE A 304 5.24 3.06 5.29
C ILE A 304 6.62 3.19 5.93
N CYS A 305 7.21 2.09 6.41
CA CYS A 305 8.42 2.17 7.23
C CYS A 305 9.73 2.07 6.47
N HIS A 306 9.70 1.77 5.16
CA HIS A 306 10.91 1.54 4.35
C HIS A 306 10.91 2.24 3.01
N ASP A 307 9.83 2.16 2.24
CA ASP A 307 9.76 2.76 0.91
C ASP A 307 9.61 4.28 1.01
N HIS A 308 10.34 5.01 0.17
CA HIS A 308 10.22 6.46 0.09
C HIS A 308 9.05 6.84 -0.82
N PHE A 309 8.53 8.06 -0.66
CA PHE A 309 7.35 8.51 -1.37
C PHE A 309 7.72 9.14 -2.72
N GLY A 310 7.67 8.34 -3.78
CA GLY A 310 7.87 8.73 -5.17
C GLY A 310 6.79 8.16 -6.08
N PHE A 311 7.02 8.14 -7.39
CA PHE A 311 6.06 7.65 -8.39
C PHE A 311 5.52 6.25 -8.05
N TYR A 312 6.37 5.34 -7.60
CA TYR A 312 5.98 3.97 -7.24
C TYR A 312 4.79 3.92 -6.27
N LEU A 313 4.82 4.73 -5.19
CA LEU A 313 3.71 4.80 -4.23
C LEU A 313 2.67 5.86 -4.60
N ALA A 314 3.09 7.03 -5.07
CA ALA A 314 2.18 8.13 -5.38
C ALA A 314 1.25 7.78 -6.55
N TRP A 315 1.82 7.49 -7.72
CA TRP A 315 1.05 7.09 -8.89
C TRP A 315 0.41 5.72 -8.69
N GLY A 316 1.14 4.77 -8.07
CA GLY A 316 0.64 3.43 -7.80
C GLY A 316 -0.64 3.41 -6.97
N SER A 317 -0.71 4.20 -5.91
CA SER A 317 -1.91 4.26 -5.05
C SER A 317 -3.07 5.02 -5.68
N MET A 318 -2.79 6.03 -6.50
CA MET A 318 -3.82 6.89 -7.10
C MET A 318 -4.38 6.35 -8.40
N VAL A 319 -3.56 5.60 -9.18
CA VAL A 319 -3.94 5.13 -10.53
C VAL A 319 -4.00 3.61 -10.59
N TRP A 320 -2.88 2.95 -10.28
CA TRP A 320 -2.77 1.50 -10.40
C TRP A 320 -3.76 0.75 -9.53
N LEU A 321 -3.83 1.10 -8.24
CA LEU A 321 -4.73 0.47 -7.29
C LEU A 321 -6.20 0.58 -7.75
N PRO A 322 -6.81 1.77 -7.92
CA PRO A 322 -8.22 1.86 -8.30
C PRO A 322 -8.52 1.30 -9.69
N SER A 323 -7.52 1.18 -10.59
CA SER A 323 -7.74 0.64 -11.93
C SER A 323 -7.59 -0.88 -11.98
N MET A 324 -6.52 -1.42 -11.38
CA MET A 324 -6.19 -2.85 -11.48
C MET A 324 -6.95 -3.71 -10.46
N TYR A 325 -7.19 -3.18 -9.26
CA TYR A 325 -7.82 -3.94 -8.17
C TYR A 325 -9.34 -4.01 -8.29
N THR A 326 -9.92 -3.24 -9.22
CA THR A 326 -11.35 -3.26 -9.55
C THR A 326 -11.64 -3.89 -10.93
N LEU A 327 -10.63 -4.46 -11.59
CA LEU A 327 -10.78 -5.06 -12.94
C LEU A 327 -11.88 -6.13 -13.00
N GLN A 328 -12.08 -6.87 -11.90
CA GLN A 328 -13.09 -7.93 -11.82
C GLN A 328 -14.50 -7.35 -11.97
N THR A 329 -14.83 -6.32 -11.21
CA THR A 329 -16.15 -5.68 -11.26
C THR A 329 -16.34 -4.86 -12.53
N GLN A 330 -15.29 -4.20 -13.03
CA GLN A 330 -15.32 -3.55 -14.35
C GLN A 330 -15.63 -4.56 -15.46
N TYR A 331 -14.93 -5.71 -15.47
CA TYR A 331 -15.15 -6.77 -16.46
C TYR A 331 -16.55 -7.38 -16.36
N LEU A 332 -16.98 -7.75 -15.15
CA LEU A 332 -18.28 -8.39 -14.91
C LEU A 332 -19.46 -7.46 -15.18
N SER A 333 -19.29 -6.15 -15.07
CA SER A 333 -20.35 -5.20 -15.40
C SER A 333 -20.69 -5.16 -16.89
N ILE A 334 -19.71 -5.45 -17.75
CA ILE A 334 -19.86 -5.47 -19.21
C ILE A 334 -20.13 -6.89 -19.70
N ASN A 335 -19.45 -7.88 -19.10
CA ASN A 335 -19.55 -9.30 -19.44
C ASN A 335 -20.18 -10.07 -18.26
N PRO A 336 -21.50 -9.99 -18.07
CA PRO A 336 -22.17 -10.62 -16.95
C PRO A 336 -22.02 -12.14 -17.04
N HIS A 337 -21.53 -12.74 -15.95
CA HIS A 337 -21.32 -14.17 -15.82
C HIS A 337 -21.97 -14.66 -14.52
N SER A 338 -22.85 -15.65 -14.60
CA SER A 338 -23.46 -16.24 -13.41
C SER A 338 -22.76 -17.55 -13.05
N LEU A 339 -22.29 -17.62 -11.82
CA LEU A 339 -21.69 -18.83 -11.27
C LEU A 339 -22.78 -19.83 -10.84
N SER A 340 -22.50 -21.14 -11.03
CA SER A 340 -23.31 -22.17 -10.40
C SER A 340 -23.23 -22.05 -8.87
N PRO A 341 -24.25 -22.49 -8.11
CA PRO A 341 -24.21 -22.40 -6.64
C PRO A 341 -22.95 -23.06 -6.02
N LEU A 342 -22.56 -24.23 -6.56
CA LEU A 342 -21.37 -24.93 -6.11
C LEU A 342 -20.08 -24.14 -6.36
N ALA A 343 -19.93 -23.57 -7.56
CA ALA A 343 -18.78 -22.73 -7.91
C ALA A 343 -18.73 -21.49 -7.02
N ALA A 344 -19.86 -20.79 -6.84
CA ALA A 344 -19.93 -19.62 -5.97
C ALA A 344 -19.53 -19.93 -4.53
N MET A 345 -20.07 -21.04 -3.95
CA MET A 345 -19.71 -21.48 -2.60
C MET A 345 -18.23 -21.86 -2.48
N THR A 346 -17.68 -22.55 -3.48
CA THR A 346 -16.25 -22.94 -3.48
C THR A 346 -15.35 -21.71 -3.53
N ILE A 347 -15.62 -20.75 -4.43
CA ILE A 347 -14.84 -19.50 -4.54
C ILE A 347 -14.97 -18.68 -3.25
N PHE A 348 -16.19 -18.58 -2.68
CA PHE A 348 -16.41 -17.90 -1.41
C PHE A 348 -15.59 -18.55 -0.29
N ALA A 349 -15.66 -19.88 -0.13
CA ALA A 349 -14.93 -20.60 0.90
C ALA A 349 -13.40 -20.45 0.76
N LEU A 350 -12.88 -20.54 -0.47
CA LEU A 350 -11.46 -20.32 -0.76
C LEU A 350 -11.05 -18.86 -0.43
N GLY A 351 -11.81 -17.87 -0.88
CA GLY A 351 -11.52 -16.48 -0.60
C GLY A 351 -11.49 -16.16 0.89
N VAL A 352 -12.53 -16.61 1.63
CA VAL A 352 -12.60 -16.44 3.08
C VAL A 352 -11.49 -17.20 3.79
N SER A 353 -11.13 -18.41 3.36
CA SER A 353 -10.02 -19.18 3.95
C SER A 353 -8.67 -18.48 3.75
N GLY A 354 -8.44 -17.90 2.56
CA GLY A 354 -7.27 -17.07 2.28
C GLY A 354 -7.18 -15.86 3.22
N TYR A 355 -8.30 -15.16 3.40
CA TYR A 355 -8.39 -14.05 4.35
C TYR A 355 -8.12 -14.49 5.80
N VAL A 356 -8.73 -15.57 6.27
CA VAL A 356 -8.52 -16.08 7.61
C VAL A 356 -7.06 -16.47 7.84
N LEU A 357 -6.43 -17.12 6.86
CA LEU A 357 -5.00 -17.43 6.90
C LEU A 357 -4.17 -16.16 7.01
N PHE A 358 -4.40 -15.17 6.14
CA PHE A 358 -3.71 -13.88 6.17
C PHE A 358 -3.81 -13.21 7.55
N ARG A 359 -5.00 -13.17 8.15
CA ARG A 359 -5.21 -12.55 9.48
C ARG A 359 -4.56 -13.36 10.60
N SER A 360 -4.71 -14.68 10.60
CA SER A 360 -4.13 -15.57 11.61
C SER A 360 -2.60 -15.45 11.65
N VAL A 361 -1.96 -15.44 10.48
CA VAL A 361 -0.50 -15.29 10.36
C VAL A 361 -0.04 -13.94 10.91
N ASN A 362 -0.69 -12.85 10.49
CA ASN A 362 -0.35 -11.50 10.94
C ASN A 362 -0.62 -11.31 12.45
N HIS A 363 -1.72 -11.89 12.97
CA HIS A 363 -2.04 -11.84 14.39
C HIS A 363 -0.96 -12.51 15.26
N GLN A 364 -0.46 -13.69 14.86
CA GLN A 364 0.62 -14.38 15.61
C GLN A 364 1.88 -13.52 15.71
N LYS A 365 2.27 -12.86 14.62
CA LYS A 365 3.43 -11.96 14.62
C LYS A 365 3.24 -10.74 15.51
N ASP A 366 2.05 -10.15 15.46
CA ASP A 366 1.73 -8.99 16.29
C ASP A 366 1.67 -9.37 17.78
N LEU A 367 1.03 -10.50 18.13
CA LEU A 367 0.99 -11.04 19.48
C LEU A 367 2.39 -11.28 20.03
N ALA A 368 3.24 -11.99 19.28
CA ALA A 368 4.62 -12.26 19.69
C ALA A 368 5.42 -10.96 19.90
N ARG A 369 5.24 -9.96 19.05
CA ARG A 369 5.91 -8.66 19.18
C ARG A 369 5.45 -7.89 20.42
N ARG A 370 4.13 -7.80 20.66
CA ARG A 370 3.56 -7.11 21.83
C ARG A 370 3.99 -7.75 23.14
N THR A 371 4.03 -9.08 23.19
CA THR A 371 4.44 -9.83 24.38
C THR A 371 5.95 -10.05 24.49
N LYS A 372 6.75 -9.52 23.55
CA LYS A 372 8.21 -9.76 23.46
C LYS A 372 8.55 -11.27 23.46
N GLY A 373 7.71 -12.06 22.79
CA GLY A 373 7.84 -13.52 22.70
C GLY A 373 7.24 -14.31 23.89
N LYS A 374 6.67 -13.65 24.88
CA LYS A 374 6.03 -14.31 26.04
C LYS A 374 4.56 -14.63 25.72
N CYS A 375 4.32 -15.49 24.73
CA CYS A 375 2.99 -15.96 24.35
C CYS A 375 3.02 -17.45 23.98
N GLN A 376 1.86 -18.04 23.87
CA GLN A 376 1.69 -19.40 23.35
C GLN A 376 1.12 -19.32 21.91
N LEU A 377 1.64 -20.15 21.03
CA LEU A 377 1.17 -20.35 19.67
C LEU A 377 0.88 -21.84 19.47
N TRP A 378 -0.35 -22.16 19.07
CA TRP A 378 -0.80 -23.55 18.91
C TRP A 378 -0.59 -24.44 20.15
N GLY A 379 -0.75 -23.86 21.36
CA GLY A 379 -0.61 -24.58 22.63
C GLY A 379 0.84 -24.75 23.12
N ALA A 380 1.85 -24.24 22.39
CA ALA A 380 3.25 -24.28 22.81
C ALA A 380 3.82 -22.85 23.01
N PRO A 381 4.83 -22.67 23.87
CA PRO A 381 5.53 -21.39 23.99
C PRO A 381 6.11 -20.94 22.65
N ALA A 382 6.03 -19.63 22.36
CA ALA A 382 6.56 -19.09 21.12
C ALA A 382 8.09 -19.20 21.08
N ASP A 383 8.65 -19.82 20.02
CA ASP A 383 10.08 -19.77 19.74
C ASP A 383 10.40 -18.47 19.00
N VAL A 384 11.27 -17.66 19.58
CA VAL A 384 11.68 -16.35 19.04
C VAL A 384 13.18 -16.20 19.08
N LEU A 385 13.74 -15.66 18.00
CA LEU A 385 15.14 -15.24 17.95
C LEU A 385 15.22 -13.75 18.30
N ARG A 386 16.00 -13.41 19.34
CA ARG A 386 16.28 -12.02 19.71
C ARG A 386 17.40 -11.48 18.84
N VAL A 387 17.19 -10.29 18.28
CA VAL A 387 18.12 -9.63 17.36
C VAL A 387 18.25 -8.15 17.74
N THR A 388 19.40 -7.56 17.47
CA THR A 388 19.65 -6.13 17.65
C THR A 388 19.87 -5.44 16.32
N TYR A 389 19.63 -4.14 16.28
CA TYR A 389 19.92 -3.27 15.14
C TYR A 389 20.23 -1.86 15.61
N ARG A 390 20.91 -1.07 14.76
CA ARG A 390 21.27 0.33 15.07
C ARG A 390 20.55 1.31 14.17
N THR A 391 20.27 2.49 14.70
CA THR A 391 19.77 3.66 13.98
C THR A 391 20.90 4.66 13.71
N LYS A 392 20.69 5.66 12.84
CA LYS A 392 21.73 6.64 12.47
C LYS A 392 22.22 7.48 13.63
N ASP A 393 21.39 7.65 14.69
CA ASP A 393 21.76 8.31 15.93
C ASP A 393 22.67 7.45 16.83
N GLY A 394 23.11 6.30 16.34
CA GLY A 394 24.02 5.39 17.04
C GLY A 394 23.36 4.51 18.10
N LYS A 395 22.07 4.67 18.36
CA LYS A 395 21.35 3.88 19.37
C LYS A 395 21.13 2.46 18.90
N GLU A 396 21.30 1.53 19.83
CA GLU A 396 21.00 0.11 19.63
C GLU A 396 19.58 -0.22 20.11
N HIS A 397 18.87 -1.02 19.32
CA HIS A 397 17.49 -1.42 19.56
C HIS A 397 17.36 -2.92 19.48
N GLU A 398 16.56 -3.50 20.39
CA GLU A 398 16.21 -4.92 20.34
C GLU A 398 14.96 -5.18 19.49
N SER A 399 14.90 -6.33 18.85
CA SER A 399 13.76 -6.83 18.11
C SER A 399 13.68 -8.35 18.26
N ILE A 400 12.54 -8.94 17.84
CA ILE A 400 12.38 -10.38 17.81
C ILE A 400 11.96 -10.84 16.42
N LEU A 401 12.43 -12.02 16.03
CA LEU A 401 12.00 -12.76 14.83
C LEU A 401 11.31 -14.03 15.31
N LEU A 402 10.07 -14.25 14.85
CA LEU A 402 9.24 -15.37 15.27
C LEU A 402 9.58 -16.62 14.46
N CYS A 403 9.93 -17.71 15.14
CA CYS A 403 10.38 -18.98 14.56
C CYS A 403 9.37 -20.13 14.76
N SER A 404 8.16 -19.86 15.26
CA SER A 404 7.12 -20.86 15.54
C SER A 404 5.76 -20.43 15.01
N GLY A 405 4.75 -21.29 15.13
CA GLY A 405 3.44 -21.05 14.52
C GLY A 405 3.55 -20.99 13.01
N TRP A 406 2.72 -20.16 12.37
CA TRP A 406 2.78 -19.93 10.91
C TRP A 406 4.15 -19.43 10.43
N TRP A 407 4.83 -18.60 11.24
CA TRP A 407 6.15 -18.03 10.93
C TRP A 407 7.30 -19.02 11.07
N GLY A 408 7.05 -20.19 11.67
CA GLY A 408 7.98 -21.31 11.69
C GLY A 408 7.88 -22.17 10.43
N LEU A 409 6.75 -22.12 9.71
CA LEU A 409 6.55 -22.84 8.46
C LEU A 409 7.21 -22.14 7.27
N ALA A 410 6.96 -20.83 7.13
CA ALA A 410 7.61 -20.01 6.12
C ALA A 410 7.63 -18.53 6.58
N ARG A 411 8.56 -17.76 6.00
CA ARG A 411 8.81 -16.35 6.39
C ARG A 411 7.69 -15.39 5.96
N HIS A 412 6.81 -15.79 5.03
CA HIS A 412 5.75 -14.96 4.46
C HIS A 412 4.46 -15.77 4.14
N VAL A 413 4.03 -16.66 5.07
CA VAL A 413 2.76 -17.42 4.92
C VAL A 413 1.54 -16.48 4.76
N ASN A 414 1.60 -15.26 5.32
CA ASN A 414 0.56 -14.27 5.11
C ASN A 414 0.37 -13.92 3.61
N TYR A 415 1.42 -13.96 2.79
CA TYR A 415 1.30 -13.73 1.34
C TYR A 415 0.60 -14.88 0.63
N LEU A 416 0.73 -16.11 1.12
CA LEU A 416 -0.07 -17.22 0.61
C LEU A 416 -1.57 -16.98 0.80
N GLY A 417 -1.97 -16.51 1.99
CA GLY A 417 -3.36 -16.14 2.27
C GLY A 417 -3.86 -15.01 1.34
N ASP A 418 -3.04 -13.99 1.12
CA ASP A 418 -3.33 -12.88 0.21
C ASP A 418 -3.48 -13.35 -1.25
N LEU A 419 -2.62 -14.25 -1.72
CA LEU A 419 -2.72 -14.85 -3.06
C LEU A 419 -4.00 -15.68 -3.21
N ILE A 420 -4.34 -16.55 -2.25
CA ILE A 420 -5.57 -17.35 -2.30
C ILE A 420 -6.79 -16.41 -2.44
N LEU A 421 -6.85 -15.33 -1.66
CA LEU A 421 -7.92 -14.34 -1.75
C LEU A 421 -7.94 -13.64 -3.11
N SER A 422 -6.77 -13.20 -3.63
CA SER A 422 -6.65 -12.52 -4.92
C SER A 422 -7.08 -13.40 -6.08
N TYR A 423 -6.66 -14.67 -6.10
CA TYR A 423 -7.10 -15.64 -7.10
C TYR A 423 -8.60 -15.95 -7.01
N SER A 424 -9.17 -15.97 -5.81
CA SER A 424 -10.62 -16.15 -5.61
C SER A 424 -11.43 -14.98 -6.18
N MET A 425 -10.96 -13.74 -6.01
CA MET A 425 -11.57 -12.55 -6.63
C MET A 425 -11.60 -12.68 -8.16
N CYS A 426 -10.51 -13.14 -8.77
CA CYS A 426 -10.41 -13.33 -10.21
C CYS A 426 -11.26 -14.52 -10.69
N ALA A 427 -11.33 -15.62 -9.92
CA ALA A 427 -12.11 -16.80 -10.26
C ALA A 427 -13.62 -16.53 -10.41
N ALA A 428 -14.13 -15.53 -9.69
CA ALA A 428 -15.49 -15.06 -9.86
C ALA A 428 -15.81 -14.59 -11.29
N CYS A 429 -14.81 -14.19 -12.09
CA CYS A 429 -14.94 -13.76 -13.47
C CYS A 429 -14.98 -14.91 -14.49
N GLY A 430 -14.82 -16.17 -14.06
CA GLY A 430 -14.64 -17.31 -14.95
C GLY A 430 -13.28 -17.30 -15.66
N THR A 431 -13.10 -18.20 -16.62
CA THR A 431 -11.81 -18.42 -17.30
C THR A 431 -11.76 -17.99 -18.77
N ASN A 432 -12.83 -17.37 -19.27
CA ASN A 432 -12.96 -17.03 -20.69
C ASN A 432 -12.01 -15.92 -21.16
N ASN A 433 -11.64 -15.02 -20.26
CA ASN A 433 -10.77 -13.88 -20.54
C ASN A 433 -9.66 -13.77 -19.51
N LEU A 434 -8.44 -13.49 -19.98
CA LEU A 434 -7.26 -13.30 -19.15
C LEU A 434 -7.27 -11.95 -18.38
N LEU A 435 -7.99 -10.95 -18.90
CA LEU A 435 -7.93 -9.57 -18.38
C LEU A 435 -8.18 -9.49 -16.86
N PRO A 436 -9.27 -10.01 -16.27
CA PRO A 436 -9.48 -9.94 -14.83
C PRO A 436 -8.43 -10.73 -14.01
N TRP A 437 -7.80 -11.74 -14.60
CA TRP A 437 -6.74 -12.54 -13.95
C TRP A 437 -5.40 -11.82 -13.88
N THR A 438 -5.21 -10.76 -14.67
CA THR A 438 -3.98 -9.97 -14.63
C THR A 438 -3.74 -9.35 -13.25
N TYR A 439 -4.80 -9.11 -12.46
CA TYR A 439 -4.68 -8.69 -11.06
C TYR A 439 -3.97 -9.76 -10.19
N ALA A 440 -4.42 -11.01 -10.22
CA ALA A 440 -3.80 -12.08 -9.42
C ALA A 440 -2.36 -12.37 -9.88
N ILE A 441 -2.09 -12.30 -11.19
CA ILE A 441 -0.73 -12.41 -11.76
C ILE A 441 0.14 -11.27 -11.23
N PHE A 442 -0.35 -10.03 -11.28
CA PHE A 442 0.35 -8.88 -10.73
C PHE A 442 0.63 -9.05 -9.23
N MET A 443 -0.36 -9.49 -8.45
CA MET A 443 -0.19 -9.72 -7.01
C MET A 443 0.88 -10.78 -6.74
N THR A 444 0.94 -11.84 -7.53
CA THR A 444 1.98 -12.88 -7.41
C THR A 444 3.37 -12.29 -7.63
N ILE A 445 3.55 -11.52 -8.71
CA ILE A 445 4.83 -10.85 -9.03
C ILE A 445 5.20 -9.85 -7.92
N LEU A 446 4.23 -9.04 -7.48
CA LEU A 446 4.42 -8.04 -6.44
C LEU A 446 4.88 -8.68 -5.11
N LEU A 447 4.22 -9.75 -4.66
CA LEU A 447 4.51 -10.38 -3.38
C LEU A 447 5.84 -11.14 -3.40
N ILE A 448 6.20 -11.80 -4.51
CA ILE A 448 7.52 -12.40 -4.68
C ILE A 448 8.61 -11.31 -4.63
N HIS A 449 8.42 -10.21 -5.36
CA HIS A 449 9.35 -9.09 -5.34
C HIS A 449 9.44 -8.43 -3.94
N ARG A 450 8.33 -8.38 -3.20
CA ARG A 450 8.32 -7.93 -1.79
C ARG A 450 9.13 -8.86 -0.89
N CYS A 451 9.07 -10.19 -1.08
CA CYS A 451 9.92 -11.12 -0.33
C CYS A 451 11.40 -10.80 -0.53
N TRP A 452 11.86 -10.59 -1.77
CA TRP A 452 13.26 -10.24 -2.05
C TRP A 452 13.68 -8.92 -1.40
N ARG A 453 12.82 -7.91 -1.44
CA ARG A 453 13.10 -6.62 -0.80
C ARG A 453 13.12 -6.72 0.73
N ASP A 454 12.23 -7.50 1.33
CA ASP A 454 12.22 -7.71 2.78
C ASP A 454 13.43 -8.53 3.24
N GLU A 455 13.84 -9.54 2.46
CA GLU A 455 15.06 -10.32 2.66
C GLU A 455 16.30 -9.41 2.71
N GLU A 456 16.49 -8.57 1.69
CA GLU A 456 17.60 -7.63 1.62
C GLU A 456 17.57 -6.62 2.79
N ARG A 457 16.40 -6.09 3.11
CA ARG A 457 16.21 -5.17 4.23
C ARG A 457 16.56 -5.82 5.56
N CYS A 458 16.06 -7.02 5.81
CA CYS A 458 16.25 -7.74 7.06
C CYS A 458 17.69 -8.22 7.22
N SER A 459 18.32 -8.70 6.15
CA SER A 459 19.74 -9.06 6.13
C SER A 459 20.63 -7.88 6.51
N LYS A 460 20.39 -6.70 5.90
CA LYS A 460 21.14 -5.47 6.23
C LYS A 460 20.84 -4.94 7.63
N LYS A 461 19.62 -5.15 8.13
CA LYS A 461 19.18 -4.64 9.43
C LYS A 461 19.68 -5.51 10.59
N TYR A 462 19.61 -6.82 10.47
CA TYR A 462 19.84 -7.78 11.55
C TYR A 462 21.10 -8.63 11.37
N GLY A 463 21.77 -8.57 10.21
CA GLY A 463 23.03 -9.28 9.92
C GLY A 463 22.94 -10.77 10.23
N LYS A 464 23.89 -11.26 11.05
CA LYS A 464 23.95 -12.68 11.45
C LYS A 464 22.66 -13.21 12.11
N GLY A 465 21.89 -12.36 12.79
CA GLY A 465 20.61 -12.74 13.36
C GLY A 465 19.60 -13.13 12.28
N TRP A 466 19.61 -12.44 11.12
CA TRP A 466 18.78 -12.81 9.99
C TRP A 466 19.22 -14.12 9.34
N GLU A 467 20.52 -14.35 9.19
CA GLU A 467 21.07 -15.62 8.67
C GLU A 467 20.63 -16.81 9.54
N THR A 468 20.75 -16.68 10.88
CA THR A 468 20.27 -17.71 11.82
C THR A 468 18.77 -17.96 11.70
N TYR A 469 17.98 -16.89 11.49
CA TYR A 469 16.54 -17.02 11.26
C TYR A 469 16.23 -17.79 9.97
N CYS A 470 16.92 -17.48 8.87
CA CYS A 470 16.74 -18.16 7.59
C CYS A 470 17.15 -19.65 7.63
N GLN A 471 18.13 -20.00 8.47
CA GLN A 471 18.49 -21.41 8.70
C GLN A 471 17.39 -22.16 9.46
N LYS A 472 16.72 -21.53 10.42
CA LYS A 472 15.58 -22.11 11.15
C LYS A 472 14.32 -22.18 10.28
N VAL A 473 13.99 -21.10 9.57
CA VAL A 473 12.79 -20.99 8.74
C VAL A 473 13.19 -20.89 7.27
N LYS A 474 13.29 -22.06 6.63
CA LYS A 474 13.87 -22.19 5.29
C LYS A 474 12.97 -21.63 4.18
N TRP A 475 11.67 -21.85 4.27
CA TRP A 475 10.70 -21.53 3.23
C TRP A 475 10.31 -20.05 3.23
N VAL A 476 9.99 -19.53 2.07
CA VAL A 476 9.66 -18.09 1.91
C VAL A 476 8.15 -17.87 1.97
N ILE A 477 7.37 -18.48 1.10
CA ILE A 477 5.90 -18.32 1.03
C ILE A 477 5.20 -19.65 1.27
N VAL A 478 5.59 -20.68 0.48
CA VAL A 478 4.92 -22.00 0.46
C VAL A 478 5.88 -23.04 1.01
N PRO A 479 5.56 -23.66 2.16
CA PRO A 479 6.39 -24.73 2.71
C PRO A 479 6.59 -25.87 1.71
N GLY A 480 7.82 -26.28 1.50
CA GLY A 480 8.18 -27.35 0.59
C GLY A 480 8.41 -26.94 -0.88
N ILE A 481 8.05 -25.69 -1.26
CA ILE A 481 8.15 -25.24 -2.66
C ILE A 481 9.05 -24.00 -2.76
N TYR A 482 8.73 -22.92 -2.04
CA TYR A 482 9.43 -21.63 -2.12
C TYR A 482 9.49 -20.91 -0.76
#